data_6dc579704cea6b1d148d8efe577746e6
#
_entry.id   6dc579704cea6b1d148d8efe577746e6
#
_cell.length_a   1.000
_cell.length_b   1.000
_cell.length_c   1.000
_cell.angle_alpha   90.00
_cell.angle_beta   90.00
_cell.angle_gamma   90.00
#
_symmetry.space_group_name_H-M   'P 1'
#
loop_
_entity.id
_entity.type
_entity.pdbx_description
1 polymer ?
#
loop_
_entity_poly.entity_id
_entity_poly.type
_entity_poly.pdbx_seq_one_letter_code
_entity_poly.pdbx_strand_id
1 'polypeptide(L)'
;VFWLRNMRFPKADLELKVRKFFGYEIPSLKDVMKIGAEGHFDGTCQETVPMALRCFLDANNFEETIRLAVLCDGDTDTKADIAGAIAEAYYDIPSGIIDRALDYLPDDMLRVLDQYCSHVMKHLGKRGK
;
A
#
# COMPACT_ATOMS: atom_id res chain seq x y z
N VAL A 1 -2.52 -4.11 -6.94
CA VAL A 1 -1.76 -5.28 -6.47
C VAL A 1 -1.59 -6.31 -7.58
N PHE A 2 -2.67 -6.86 -8.18
CA PHE A 2 -2.56 -7.90 -9.21
C PHE A 2 -1.64 -7.52 -10.38
N TRP A 3 -1.80 -6.33 -10.97
CA TRP A 3 -0.97 -5.88 -12.09
C TRP A 3 0.50 -5.69 -11.71
N LEU A 4 0.78 -5.20 -10.50
CA LEU A 4 2.14 -4.99 -10.03
C LEU A 4 2.88 -6.32 -9.82
N ARG A 5 2.24 -7.29 -9.15
CA ARG A 5 2.85 -8.59 -8.88
C ARG A 5 3.09 -9.42 -10.14
N ASN A 6 2.15 -9.42 -11.09
CA ASN A 6 2.21 -10.35 -12.21
C ASN A 6 2.81 -9.76 -13.48
N MET A 7 2.82 -8.44 -13.65
CA MET A 7 3.21 -7.79 -14.91
C MET A 7 4.38 -6.81 -14.76
N ARG A 8 4.93 -6.61 -13.56
CA ARG A 8 5.98 -5.59 -13.26
C ARG A 8 5.68 -4.24 -13.91
N PHE A 9 4.47 -3.78 -13.73
CA PHE A 9 3.94 -2.63 -14.43
C PHE A 9 4.66 -1.34 -14.04
N PRO A 10 5.13 -0.50 -14.98
CA PRO A 10 5.68 0.80 -14.66
C PRO A 10 4.67 1.66 -13.89
N LYS A 11 5.13 2.40 -12.90
CA LYS A 11 4.24 3.26 -12.08
C LYS A 11 3.46 4.28 -12.90
N ALA A 12 4.09 4.90 -13.90
CA ALA A 12 3.43 5.85 -14.79
C ALA A 12 2.23 5.22 -15.53
N ASP A 13 2.38 3.98 -15.98
CA ASP A 13 1.30 3.25 -16.65
C ASP A 13 0.21 2.83 -15.66
N LEU A 14 0.57 2.59 -14.39
CA LEU A 14 -0.40 2.26 -13.35
C LEU A 14 -1.36 3.43 -13.10
N GLU A 15 -0.86 4.66 -12.98
CA GLU A 15 -1.68 5.85 -12.80
C GLU A 15 -2.70 5.98 -13.94
N LEU A 16 -2.24 5.87 -15.18
CA LEU A 16 -3.12 5.95 -16.35
C LEU A 16 -4.19 4.85 -16.37
N LYS A 17 -3.82 3.62 -16.00
CA LYS A 17 -4.78 2.51 -15.92
C LYS A 17 -5.80 2.69 -14.83
N VAL A 18 -5.39 3.14 -13.64
CA VAL A 18 -6.30 3.39 -12.52
C VAL A 18 -7.33 4.45 -12.91
N ARG A 19 -6.89 5.56 -13.51
CA ARG A 19 -7.80 6.59 -14.05
C ARG A 19 -8.78 6.01 -15.06
N LYS A 20 -8.27 5.22 -16.02
CA LYS A 20 -9.09 4.67 -17.11
C LYS A 20 -10.11 3.64 -16.63
N PHE A 21 -9.73 2.73 -15.72
CA PHE A 21 -10.59 1.60 -15.33
C PHE A 21 -11.52 1.92 -14.16
N PHE A 22 -11.10 2.79 -13.25
CA PHE A 22 -11.85 3.09 -12.01
C PHE A 22 -12.39 4.51 -11.97
N GLY A 23 -12.01 5.37 -12.91
CA GLY A 23 -12.43 6.77 -12.93
C GLY A 23 -11.84 7.61 -11.80
N TYR A 24 -10.81 7.13 -11.10
CA TYR A 24 -10.19 7.88 -10.02
C TYR A 24 -9.37 9.05 -10.55
N GLU A 25 -9.62 10.24 -10.03
CA GLU A 25 -8.71 11.37 -10.13
C GLU A 25 -7.66 11.25 -9.01
N ILE A 26 -6.40 11.00 -9.39
CA ILE A 26 -5.31 10.86 -8.42
C ILE A 26 -4.75 12.26 -8.15
N PRO A 27 -4.88 12.80 -6.92
CA PRO A 27 -4.41 14.14 -6.59
C PRO A 27 -2.88 14.23 -6.62
N SER A 28 -2.32 15.44 -6.65
CA SER A 28 -0.89 15.62 -6.42
C SER A 28 -0.54 15.37 -4.95
N LEU A 29 0.72 15.03 -4.65
CA LEU A 29 1.17 14.83 -3.26
C LEU A 29 0.94 16.09 -2.40
N LYS A 30 1.13 17.27 -2.99
CA LYS A 30 0.85 18.55 -2.33
C LYS A 30 -0.62 18.71 -1.94
N ASP A 31 -1.54 18.28 -2.81
CA ASP A 31 -2.97 18.34 -2.51
C ASP A 31 -3.35 17.34 -1.43
N VAL A 32 -2.77 16.12 -1.45
CA VAL A 32 -2.97 15.12 -0.40
C VAL A 32 -2.54 15.66 0.97
N MET A 33 -1.35 16.26 1.05
CA MET A 33 -0.84 16.89 2.28
C MET A 33 -1.74 18.02 2.77
N LYS A 34 -2.26 18.83 1.83
CA LYS A 34 -3.15 19.95 2.17
C LYS A 34 -4.47 19.46 2.73
N ILE A 35 -5.09 18.46 2.08
CA ILE A 35 -6.35 17.83 2.53
C ILE A 35 -6.19 17.24 3.93
N GLY A 36 -5.10 16.53 4.19
CA GLY A 36 -4.79 15.97 5.50
C GLY A 36 -4.64 17.04 6.57
N ALA A 37 -3.82 18.06 6.32
CA ALA A 37 -3.56 19.14 7.26
C ALA A 37 -4.80 19.99 7.59
N GLU A 38 -5.73 20.12 6.64
CA GLU A 38 -7.01 20.84 6.83
C GLU A 38 -8.06 19.96 7.52
N GLY A 39 -7.82 18.67 7.69
CA GLY A 39 -8.76 17.72 8.29
C GLY A 39 -10.01 17.46 7.44
N HIS A 40 -9.98 17.80 6.17
CA HIS A 40 -11.08 17.65 5.22
C HIS A 40 -11.00 16.33 4.45
N PHE A 41 -11.08 15.20 5.14
CA PHE A 41 -11.17 13.89 4.49
C PHE A 41 -12.47 13.20 4.92
N ASP A 42 -13.16 12.60 3.99
CA ASP A 42 -14.47 11.97 4.25
C ASP A 42 -14.37 10.47 4.61
N GLY A 43 -13.18 9.88 4.52
CA GLY A 43 -12.92 8.46 4.82
C GLY A 43 -13.51 7.49 3.80
N THR A 44 -14.05 7.98 2.68
CA THR A 44 -14.57 7.09 1.63
C THR A 44 -13.43 6.45 0.84
N CYS A 45 -13.68 5.27 0.25
CA CYS A 45 -12.73 4.64 -0.66
C CYS A 45 -12.40 5.53 -1.87
N GLN A 46 -13.35 6.32 -2.33
CA GLN A 46 -13.21 7.21 -3.48
C GLN A 46 -12.20 8.34 -3.23
N GLU A 47 -12.02 8.75 -1.98
CA GLU A 47 -11.04 9.75 -1.58
C GLU A 47 -9.74 9.10 -1.09
N THR A 48 -9.83 8.14 -0.16
CA THR A 48 -8.67 7.54 0.52
C THR A 48 -7.78 6.74 -0.43
N VAL A 49 -8.37 5.95 -1.35
CA VAL A 49 -7.60 5.10 -2.27
C VAL A 49 -6.75 5.91 -3.25
N PRO A 50 -7.25 6.98 -3.92
CA PRO A 50 -6.41 7.84 -4.76
C PRO A 50 -5.25 8.51 -3.99
N MET A 51 -5.48 8.92 -2.74
CA MET A 51 -4.44 9.51 -1.88
C MET A 51 -3.34 8.50 -1.55
N ALA A 52 -3.71 7.29 -1.14
CA ALA A 52 -2.78 6.20 -0.87
C ALA A 52 -1.98 5.79 -2.13
N LEU A 53 -2.64 5.75 -3.29
CA LEU A 53 -1.99 5.52 -4.58
C LEU A 53 -0.95 6.60 -4.89
N ARG A 54 -1.24 7.88 -4.61
CA ARG A 54 -0.27 8.98 -4.81
C ARG A 54 0.97 8.78 -3.96
N CYS A 55 0.82 8.40 -2.69
CA CYS A 55 1.97 8.13 -1.81
C CYS A 55 2.88 7.02 -2.38
N PHE A 56 2.29 5.94 -2.92
CA PHE A 56 3.04 4.89 -3.59
C PHE A 56 3.68 5.38 -4.90
N LEU A 57 2.98 6.14 -5.73
CA LEU A 57 3.47 6.60 -7.03
C LEU A 57 4.70 7.52 -6.90
N ASP A 58 4.73 8.37 -5.89
CA ASP A 58 5.82 9.33 -5.66
C ASP A 58 7.00 8.75 -4.86
N ALA A 59 6.80 7.62 -4.15
CA ALA A 59 7.85 6.96 -3.38
C ALA A 59 8.83 6.15 -4.26
N ASN A 60 10.05 5.93 -3.80
CA ASN A 60 11.07 5.13 -4.48
C ASN A 60 11.30 3.74 -3.87
N ASN A 61 10.72 3.47 -2.69
CA ASN A 61 10.81 2.20 -1.99
C ASN A 61 9.63 2.01 -1.03
N PHE A 62 9.56 0.84 -0.39
CA PHE A 62 8.49 0.50 0.55
C PHE A 62 8.44 1.47 1.74
N GLU A 63 9.58 1.72 2.40
CA GLU A 63 9.63 2.59 3.58
C GLU A 63 9.19 4.01 3.26
N GLU A 64 9.65 4.57 2.13
CA GLU A 64 9.25 5.91 1.69
C GLU A 64 7.75 5.99 1.41
N THR A 65 7.15 4.92 0.84
CA THR A 65 5.70 4.87 0.65
C THR A 65 4.94 5.02 1.96
N ILE A 66 5.33 4.25 2.99
CA ILE A 66 4.70 4.33 4.32
C ILE A 66 4.92 5.71 4.94
N ARG A 67 6.14 6.24 4.87
CA ARG A 67 6.47 7.57 5.41
C ARG A 67 5.64 8.66 4.76
N LEU A 68 5.49 8.65 3.44
CA LEU A 68 4.64 9.63 2.72
C LEU A 68 3.17 9.51 3.14
N ALA A 69 2.64 8.30 3.27
CA ALA A 69 1.25 8.09 3.71
C ALA A 69 0.99 8.66 5.10
N VAL A 70 1.95 8.50 6.02
CA VAL A 70 1.87 9.07 7.38
C VAL A 70 2.05 10.59 7.38
N LEU A 71 3.01 11.10 6.60
CA LEU A 71 3.27 12.56 6.50
C LEU A 71 2.11 13.34 5.87
N CYS A 72 1.25 12.68 5.13
CA CYS A 72 0.07 13.31 4.51
C CYS A 72 -1.06 13.63 5.51
N ASP A 73 -0.86 13.36 6.80
CA ASP A 73 -1.84 13.66 7.86
C ASP A 73 -3.25 13.06 7.63
N GLY A 74 -4.22 13.37 8.49
CA GLY A 74 -5.57 12.81 8.42
C GLY A 74 -5.63 11.35 8.85
N ASP A 75 -6.37 10.50 8.14
CA ASP A 75 -6.47 9.05 8.37
C ASP A 75 -5.20 8.33 7.88
N THR A 76 -4.14 8.44 8.67
CA THR A 76 -2.80 8.00 8.28
C THR A 76 -2.62 6.50 8.28
N ASP A 77 -3.28 5.78 9.20
CA ASP A 77 -3.22 4.33 9.32
C ASP A 77 -3.90 3.65 8.15
N THR A 78 -5.12 4.08 7.78
CA THR A 78 -5.81 3.56 6.60
C THR A 78 -5.04 3.85 5.31
N LYS A 79 -4.50 5.07 5.15
CA LYS A 79 -3.67 5.40 3.97
C LYS A 79 -2.40 4.58 3.92
N ALA A 80 -1.73 4.38 5.07
CA ALA A 80 -0.51 3.58 5.14
C ALA A 80 -0.76 2.10 4.87
N ASP A 81 -1.88 1.54 5.35
CA ASP A 81 -2.28 0.16 5.06
C ASP A 81 -2.49 -0.05 3.56
N ILE A 82 -3.31 0.78 2.93
CA ILE A 82 -3.58 0.68 1.48
C ILE A 82 -2.30 0.89 0.66
N ALA A 83 -1.53 1.94 0.96
CA ALA A 83 -0.30 2.24 0.24
C ALA A 83 0.76 1.16 0.44
N GLY A 84 0.87 0.61 1.65
CA GLY A 84 1.76 -0.49 2.00
C GLY A 84 1.42 -1.79 1.27
N ALA A 85 0.15 -2.15 1.21
CA ALA A 85 -0.31 -3.32 0.44
C ALA A 85 -0.01 -3.20 -1.07
N ILE A 86 -0.03 -1.98 -1.61
CA ILE A 86 0.35 -1.71 -3.00
C ILE A 86 1.87 -1.77 -3.15
N ALA A 87 2.60 -1.15 -2.23
CA ALA A 87 4.05 -1.08 -2.26
C ALA A 87 4.71 -2.46 -2.11
N GLU A 88 4.20 -3.34 -1.23
CA GLU A 88 4.65 -4.73 -1.09
C GLU A 88 4.56 -5.52 -2.40
N ALA A 89 3.58 -5.22 -3.22
CA ALA A 89 3.43 -5.89 -4.51
C ALA A 89 4.47 -5.44 -5.56
N TYR A 90 5.18 -4.36 -5.30
CA TYR A 90 6.13 -3.73 -6.23
C TYR A 90 7.56 -3.69 -5.70
N TYR A 91 7.73 -3.46 -4.42
CA TYR A 91 8.99 -3.41 -3.71
C TYR A 91 9.14 -4.58 -2.74
N ASP A 92 10.36 -4.94 -2.44
CA ASP A 92 10.63 -5.81 -1.30
C ASP A 92 10.48 -5.02 0.01
N ILE A 93 9.88 -5.65 1.03
CA ILE A 93 9.82 -5.08 2.37
C ILE A 93 11.18 -5.33 3.06
N PRO A 94 11.88 -4.30 3.57
CA PRO A 94 13.09 -4.49 4.34
C PRO A 94 12.84 -5.38 5.57
N SER A 95 13.71 -6.39 5.79
CA SER A 95 13.53 -7.35 6.89
C SER A 95 13.41 -6.69 8.27
N GLY A 96 14.17 -5.62 8.51
CA GLY A 96 14.08 -4.88 9.76
C GLY A 96 12.72 -4.20 10.00
N ILE A 97 11.95 -3.89 8.95
CA ILE A 97 10.58 -3.40 9.09
C ILE A 97 9.65 -4.56 9.42
N ILE A 98 9.83 -5.71 8.77
CA ILE A 98 9.06 -6.93 9.07
C ILE A 98 9.26 -7.35 10.52
N ASP A 99 10.52 -7.50 10.96
CA ASP A 99 10.85 -7.93 12.31
C ASP A 99 10.21 -7.02 13.37
N ARG A 100 10.36 -5.70 13.19
CA ARG A 100 9.74 -4.74 14.11
C ARG A 100 8.21 -4.74 14.09
N ALA A 101 7.59 -4.95 12.94
CA ALA A 101 6.13 -5.06 12.85
C ALA A 101 5.63 -6.31 13.58
N LEU A 102 6.32 -7.42 13.45
CA LEU A 102 5.99 -8.67 14.16
C LEU A 102 6.10 -8.52 15.68
N ASP A 103 7.05 -7.74 16.19
CA ASP A 103 7.21 -7.47 17.63
C ASP A 103 5.98 -6.77 18.26
N TYR A 104 5.16 -6.09 17.47
CA TYR A 104 3.94 -5.43 17.94
C TYR A 104 2.71 -6.35 17.92
N LEU A 105 2.79 -7.52 17.29
CA LEU A 105 1.65 -8.42 17.18
C LEU A 105 1.56 -9.36 18.39
N PRO A 106 0.38 -9.54 18.99
CA PRO A 106 0.17 -10.54 20.02
C PRO A 106 0.25 -11.97 19.46
N ASP A 107 0.54 -12.93 20.33
CA ASP A 107 0.81 -14.34 19.97
C ASP A 107 -0.31 -15.02 19.14
N ASP A 108 -1.55 -14.64 19.39
CA ASP A 108 -2.70 -15.18 18.65
C ASP A 108 -2.73 -14.67 17.21
N MET A 109 -2.40 -13.40 16.97
CA MET A 109 -2.25 -12.83 15.62
C MET A 109 -1.04 -13.41 14.89
N LEU A 110 0.09 -13.59 15.57
CA LEU A 110 1.28 -14.23 15.00
C LEU A 110 0.96 -15.66 14.52
N ARG A 111 0.20 -16.42 15.30
CA ARG A 111 -0.25 -17.78 14.89
C ARG A 111 -1.15 -17.76 13.65
N VAL A 112 -2.06 -16.79 13.56
CA VAL A 112 -2.92 -16.63 12.36
C VAL A 112 -2.09 -16.28 11.14
N LEU A 113 -1.14 -15.36 11.30
CA LEU A 113 -0.23 -14.96 10.22
C LEU A 113 0.62 -16.13 9.73
N ASP A 114 1.18 -16.94 10.64
CA ASP A 114 1.97 -18.11 10.30
C ASP A 114 1.15 -19.16 9.55
N GLN A 115 -0.08 -19.41 10.00
CA GLN A 115 -1.02 -20.32 9.31
C GLN A 115 -1.35 -19.80 7.89
N TYR A 116 -1.59 -18.50 7.75
CA TYR A 116 -1.86 -17.89 6.45
C TYR A 116 -0.65 -18.03 5.51
N CYS A 117 0.55 -17.66 5.98
CA CYS A 117 1.78 -17.77 5.19
C CYS A 117 2.04 -19.22 4.77
N SER A 118 1.88 -20.16 5.68
CA SER A 118 2.03 -21.60 5.40
C SER A 118 1.02 -22.10 4.36
N HIS A 119 -0.23 -21.62 4.42
CA HIS A 119 -1.26 -21.95 3.44
C HIS A 119 -0.94 -21.38 2.05
N VAL A 120 -0.55 -20.10 2.00
CA VAL A 120 -0.19 -19.40 0.76
C VAL A 120 1.00 -20.08 0.08
N MET A 121 2.08 -20.36 0.82
CA MET A 121 3.26 -21.07 0.30
C MET A 121 2.92 -22.46 -0.25
N LYS A 122 2.03 -23.20 0.42
CA LYS A 122 1.60 -24.53 0.02
C LYS A 122 0.78 -24.54 -1.28
N HIS A 123 0.00 -23.51 -1.53
CA HIS A 123 -0.96 -23.46 -2.64
C HIS A 123 -0.50 -22.58 -3.81
N LEU A 124 0.25 -21.50 -3.57
CA LEU A 124 0.76 -20.63 -4.61
C LEU A 124 2.16 -21.03 -5.11
N GLY A 125 3.00 -21.66 -4.28
CA GLY A 125 4.30 -22.22 -4.69
C GLY A 125 4.21 -23.32 -5.75
N LYS A 126 3.02 -23.85 -6.02
CA LYS A 126 2.75 -24.85 -7.09
C LYS A 126 2.37 -24.25 -8.44
N ARG A 127 2.19 -22.93 -8.55
CA ARG A 127 1.80 -22.24 -9.80
C ARG A 127 2.97 -21.67 -10.61
N GLY A 128 4.20 -21.90 -10.16
CA GLY A 128 5.44 -21.40 -10.80
C GLY A 128 6.34 -22.53 -11.28
N LYS A 129 5.78 -23.52 -12.03
CA LYS A 129 6.58 -24.41 -12.90
C LYS A 129 5.94 -24.47 -14.26
#